data_6ada8e0050f0bf78984511aa1a43166a
#
_entry.id   6ada8e0050f0bf78984511aa1a43166a
#
_cell.length_a   1.000
_cell.length_b   1.000
_cell.length_c   1.000
_cell.angle_alpha   90.00
_cell.angle_beta   90.00
_cell.angle_gamma   90.00
#
_symmetry.space_group_name_H-M   'P 1'
#
loop_
_entity.id
_entity.type
_entity.pdbx_description
1 polymer ?
#
loop_
_entity_poly.entity_id
_entity_poly.type
_entity_poly.pdbx_seq_one_letter_code
_entity_poly.pdbx_strand_id
1 'polypeptide(L)'
;MPGIEKVLVIGLDCAEPSLVLERWIDRLPTMRRLMDGGLYGRLTSCLPPITVPAWSCMASSKDPGTLGIYGFRNRADYSYDKLSIATSLAVKEPRLWDILSAAGKDNIVVGVPGTYPITRPPRGCMVTGFLAPDIQSEYTWPRSLKEEIARVVGEYLIDVRGFRTNDKRWLLEQIYEMTGKRFKLTRHLMGTRKWHLCWLVEMGTDRIHHGFWQFMDPAHHRHRPGSEFQNAIRDYYVYLDGKIAELLELIDTEKTLVWVVSDHGAKCLVGGLCFNDWLIREGYLALSDSPNGPTKFDFGRVDWSRTRVWGEGGYYGRCFINLKGREPGGTVARSDYEALRDE
;
A
#
# COMPACT_ATOMS: atom_id res chain seq x y z
N MET A 1 -25.78 13.19 -16.38
CA MET A 1 -25.94 11.99 -15.57
C MET A 1 -26.96 12.30 -14.50
N PRO A 2 -28.05 11.56 -14.33
CA PRO A 2 -28.96 11.76 -13.21
C PRO A 2 -28.14 11.58 -11.92
N GLY A 3 -28.33 12.50 -11.00
CA GLY A 3 -27.50 12.83 -9.87
C GLY A 3 -26.89 11.70 -9.06
N ILE A 4 -25.61 11.39 -9.32
CA ILE A 4 -24.81 10.58 -8.40
C ILE A 4 -24.76 11.31 -7.05
N GLU A 5 -25.27 10.66 -6.02
CA GLU A 5 -25.35 11.19 -4.66
C GLU A 5 -24.22 10.64 -3.76
N LYS A 6 -23.72 9.44 -4.09
CA LYS A 6 -22.73 8.70 -3.27
C LYS A 6 -21.61 8.11 -4.13
N VAL A 7 -20.47 7.89 -3.51
CA VAL A 7 -19.33 7.20 -4.11
C VAL A 7 -18.86 6.11 -3.15
N LEU A 8 -18.81 4.87 -3.62
CA LEU A 8 -18.23 3.72 -2.93
C LEU A 8 -16.91 3.37 -3.61
N VAL A 9 -15.79 3.58 -2.91
CA VAL A 9 -14.46 3.18 -3.36
C VAL A 9 -14.04 1.91 -2.62
N ILE A 10 -13.83 0.84 -3.36
CA ILE A 10 -13.32 -0.44 -2.87
C ILE A 10 -11.89 -0.58 -3.36
N GLY A 11 -10.94 -0.23 -2.51
CA GLY A 11 -9.52 -0.40 -2.75
C GLY A 11 -9.10 -1.84 -2.45
N LEU A 12 -8.43 -2.47 -3.40
CA LEU A 12 -7.86 -3.82 -3.26
C LEU A 12 -6.35 -3.70 -3.37
N ASP A 13 -5.65 -3.63 -2.24
CA ASP A 13 -4.20 -3.45 -2.23
C ASP A 13 -3.49 -4.58 -2.98
N CYS A 14 -2.62 -4.24 -3.91
CA CYS A 14 -1.85 -5.22 -4.69
C CYS A 14 -2.70 -6.15 -5.60
N ALA A 15 -3.95 -5.80 -5.96
CA ALA A 15 -4.75 -6.65 -6.82
C ALA A 15 -4.18 -6.69 -8.25
N GLU A 16 -3.75 -7.88 -8.67
CA GLU A 16 -3.08 -8.08 -9.94
C GLU A 16 -4.09 -8.18 -11.11
N PRO A 17 -4.05 -7.27 -12.10
CA PRO A 17 -5.04 -7.23 -13.19
C PRO A 17 -5.14 -8.54 -13.99
N SER A 18 -4.02 -9.21 -14.26
CA SER A 18 -4.01 -10.46 -15.02
C SER A 18 -4.73 -11.61 -14.30
N LEU A 19 -4.79 -11.56 -12.96
CA LEU A 19 -5.52 -12.53 -12.16
C LEU A 19 -7.01 -12.21 -12.12
N VAL A 20 -7.36 -10.94 -11.89
CA VAL A 20 -8.75 -10.49 -11.68
C VAL A 20 -9.49 -10.33 -12.99
N LEU A 21 -8.89 -9.66 -13.99
CA LEU A 21 -9.58 -9.28 -15.22
C LEU A 21 -9.49 -10.36 -16.32
N GLU A 22 -8.53 -11.29 -16.21
CA GLU A 22 -8.25 -12.27 -17.26
C GLU A 22 -8.40 -13.71 -16.73
N ARG A 23 -7.52 -14.13 -15.80
CA ARG A 23 -7.37 -15.53 -15.41
C ARG A 23 -8.55 -16.11 -14.65
N TRP A 24 -9.17 -15.33 -13.75
CA TRP A 24 -10.20 -15.84 -12.83
C TRP A 24 -11.54 -15.13 -12.92
N ILE A 25 -11.73 -14.25 -13.88
CA ILE A 25 -12.96 -13.45 -13.99
C ILE A 25 -14.22 -14.31 -14.09
N ASP A 26 -14.16 -15.51 -14.67
CA ASP A 26 -15.29 -16.43 -14.73
C ASP A 26 -15.67 -17.03 -13.37
N ARG A 27 -14.82 -16.87 -12.35
CA ARG A 27 -15.05 -17.28 -10.97
C ARG A 27 -15.40 -16.12 -10.05
N LEU A 28 -15.44 -14.90 -10.58
CA LEU A 28 -15.67 -13.65 -9.86
C LEU A 28 -16.95 -12.97 -10.39
N PRO A 29 -18.14 -13.51 -10.09
CA PRO A 29 -19.39 -13.06 -10.69
C PRO A 29 -19.72 -11.59 -10.38
N THR A 30 -19.34 -11.09 -9.20
CA THR A 30 -19.55 -9.69 -8.83
C THR A 30 -18.67 -8.75 -9.66
N MET A 31 -17.38 -9.07 -9.79
CA MET A 31 -16.45 -8.32 -10.62
C MET A 31 -16.86 -8.39 -12.10
N ARG A 32 -17.27 -9.57 -12.60
CA ARG A 32 -17.81 -9.73 -13.96
C ARG A 32 -18.97 -8.78 -14.19
N ARG A 33 -19.97 -8.78 -13.31
CA ARG A 33 -21.12 -7.89 -13.44
C ARG A 33 -20.73 -6.41 -13.43
N LEU A 34 -19.76 -5.99 -12.60
CA LEU A 34 -19.27 -4.62 -12.58
C LEU A 34 -18.56 -4.27 -13.90
N MET A 35 -17.78 -5.21 -14.47
CA MET A 35 -17.12 -5.02 -15.78
C MET A 35 -18.11 -4.92 -16.91
N ASP A 36 -19.13 -5.77 -16.93
CA ASP A 36 -20.15 -5.81 -18.00
C ASP A 36 -21.04 -4.54 -17.96
N GLY A 37 -21.27 -3.97 -16.79
CA GLY A 37 -22.10 -2.79 -16.59
C GLY A 37 -21.34 -1.47 -16.49
N GLY A 38 -20.00 -1.48 -16.59
CA GLY A 38 -19.16 -0.30 -16.34
C GLY A 38 -17.98 -0.18 -17.26
N LEU A 39 -16.99 0.60 -16.82
CA LEU A 39 -15.69 0.73 -17.49
C LEU A 39 -14.62 0.03 -16.65
N TYR A 40 -13.75 -0.70 -17.30
CA TYR A 40 -12.63 -1.35 -16.63
C TYR A 40 -11.35 -1.31 -17.47
N GLY A 41 -10.21 -1.49 -16.82
CA GLY A 41 -8.93 -1.54 -17.50
C GLY A 41 -7.75 -1.56 -16.53
N ARG A 42 -6.56 -1.64 -17.10
CA ARG A 42 -5.32 -1.54 -16.33
C ARG A 42 -5.05 -0.08 -16.02
N LEU A 43 -4.83 0.23 -14.74
CA LEU A 43 -4.46 1.55 -14.27
C LEU A 43 -2.94 1.59 -14.06
N THR A 44 -2.27 2.56 -14.70
CA THR A 44 -0.85 2.82 -14.45
C THR A 44 -0.68 3.44 -13.05
N SER A 45 0.06 2.77 -12.19
CA SER A 45 0.36 3.28 -10.85
C SER A 45 1.36 4.44 -10.89
N CYS A 46 1.51 5.13 -9.75
CA CYS A 46 2.59 6.10 -9.57
C CYS A 46 3.98 5.42 -9.57
N LEU A 47 5.05 6.20 -9.67
CA LEU A 47 6.42 5.72 -9.54
C LEU A 47 7.06 6.27 -8.25
N PRO A 48 7.48 5.39 -7.33
CA PRO A 48 7.42 3.92 -7.39
C PRO A 48 6.00 3.38 -7.07
N PRO A 49 5.57 2.27 -7.70
CA PRO A 49 4.28 1.63 -7.45
C PRO A 49 4.34 0.81 -6.14
N ILE A 50 4.25 1.48 -5.03
CA ILE A 50 4.27 0.94 -3.66
C ILE A 50 3.06 1.50 -2.91
N THR A 51 2.51 0.71 -1.99
CA THR A 51 1.30 0.98 -1.21
C THR A 51 1.18 2.42 -0.70
N VAL A 52 2.15 2.90 0.10
CA VAL A 52 2.01 4.22 0.76
C VAL A 52 2.04 5.38 -0.22
N PRO A 53 3.01 5.47 -1.17
CA PRO A 53 2.95 6.49 -2.21
C PRO A 53 1.67 6.41 -3.03
N ALA A 54 1.29 5.22 -3.52
CA ALA A 54 0.18 5.09 -4.47
C ALA A 54 -1.17 5.46 -3.84
N TRP A 55 -1.48 4.97 -2.62
CA TRP A 55 -2.70 5.38 -1.92
C TRP A 55 -2.69 6.86 -1.54
N SER A 56 -1.52 7.43 -1.20
CA SER A 56 -1.39 8.86 -0.92
C SER A 56 -1.64 9.71 -2.16
N CYS A 57 -1.08 9.31 -3.32
CA CYS A 57 -1.32 9.96 -4.61
C CYS A 57 -2.80 9.90 -5.00
N MET A 58 -3.41 8.72 -4.89
CA MET A 58 -4.83 8.53 -5.21
C MET A 58 -5.74 9.37 -4.32
N ALA A 59 -5.44 9.42 -3.01
CA ALA A 59 -6.25 10.19 -2.06
C ALA A 59 -6.11 11.71 -2.20
N SER A 60 -4.97 12.22 -2.68
CA SER A 60 -4.67 13.65 -2.76
C SER A 60 -4.65 14.20 -4.19
N SER A 61 -4.68 13.34 -5.21
CA SER A 61 -4.49 13.71 -6.63
C SER A 61 -3.15 14.42 -6.88
N LYS A 62 -2.10 14.01 -6.15
CA LYS A 62 -0.73 14.51 -6.28
C LYS A 62 0.21 13.36 -6.59
N ASP A 63 1.31 13.66 -7.27
CA ASP A 63 2.38 12.72 -7.55
C ASP A 63 3.34 12.53 -6.35
N PRO A 64 4.17 11.46 -6.35
CA PRO A 64 5.12 11.20 -5.28
C PRO A 64 6.14 12.31 -5.06
N GLY A 65 6.52 13.03 -6.12
CA GLY A 65 7.44 14.17 -6.04
C GLY A 65 6.87 15.33 -5.25
N THR A 66 5.62 15.70 -5.53
CA THR A 66 4.87 16.73 -4.79
C THR A 66 4.68 16.35 -3.33
N LEU A 67 4.36 15.06 -3.05
CA LEU A 67 4.15 14.59 -1.69
C LEU A 67 5.45 14.37 -0.91
N GLY A 68 6.58 14.17 -1.58
CA GLY A 68 7.85 13.77 -0.96
C GLY A 68 7.80 12.33 -0.39
N ILE A 69 6.91 11.48 -0.91
CA ILE A 69 6.68 10.12 -0.41
C ILE A 69 7.01 9.11 -1.51
N TYR A 70 8.13 8.38 -1.34
CA TYR A 70 8.64 7.43 -2.32
C TYR A 70 8.65 5.97 -1.81
N GLY A 71 8.10 5.71 -0.61
CA GLY A 71 8.05 4.39 0.00
C GLY A 71 7.59 4.46 1.44
N PHE A 72 7.68 3.32 2.14
CA PHE A 72 7.36 3.23 3.57
C PHE A 72 8.28 4.07 4.46
N ARG A 73 9.52 4.25 4.00
CA ARG A 73 10.54 5.05 4.68
C ARG A 73 11.12 6.05 3.69
N ASN A 74 11.24 7.28 4.11
CA ASN A 74 11.86 8.34 3.34
C ASN A 74 12.95 8.98 4.17
N ARG A 75 13.89 9.69 3.53
CA ARG A 75 14.91 10.45 4.27
C ARG A 75 14.22 11.45 5.19
N ALA A 76 14.62 11.45 6.47
CA ALA A 76 14.09 12.40 7.46
C ALA A 76 14.63 13.81 7.25
N ASP A 77 15.89 13.86 6.85
CA ASP A 77 16.66 15.06 6.53
C ASP A 77 17.71 14.73 5.46
N TYR A 78 18.69 15.57 5.27
CA TYR A 78 19.79 15.32 4.33
C TYR A 78 20.99 14.57 4.93
N SER A 79 20.88 14.05 6.16
CA SER A 79 21.86 13.08 6.68
C SER A 79 21.81 11.76 5.89
N TYR A 80 22.85 10.93 6.04
CA TYR A 80 22.98 9.73 5.24
C TYR A 80 22.13 8.56 5.72
N ASP A 81 21.86 8.47 7.02
CA ASP A 81 21.35 7.29 7.73
C ASP A 81 19.97 7.47 8.36
N LYS A 82 19.43 8.70 8.41
CA LYS A 82 18.15 8.96 9.05
C LYS A 82 16.98 8.76 8.09
N LEU A 83 16.15 7.80 8.45
CA LEU A 83 14.89 7.52 7.76
C LEU A 83 13.70 7.77 8.67
N SER A 84 12.62 8.32 8.11
CA SER A 84 11.31 8.48 8.74
C SER A 84 10.29 7.58 8.08
N ILE A 85 9.35 7.06 8.88
CA ILE A 85 8.20 6.30 8.35
C ILE A 85 7.22 7.29 7.72
N ALA A 86 6.74 6.97 6.52
CA ALA A 86 5.73 7.75 5.82
C ALA A 86 4.35 7.52 6.45
N THR A 87 4.03 8.32 7.46
CA THR A 87 2.72 8.36 8.11
C THR A 87 1.83 9.45 7.50
N SER A 88 0.63 9.63 8.03
CA SER A 88 -0.26 10.74 7.64
C SER A 88 0.37 12.12 7.80
N LEU A 89 1.35 12.26 8.69
CA LEU A 89 2.10 13.50 8.93
C LEU A 89 2.94 13.92 7.72
N ALA A 90 3.32 12.96 6.87
CA ALA A 90 4.05 13.23 5.63
C ALA A 90 3.14 13.82 4.54
N VAL A 91 1.85 13.49 4.55
CA VAL A 91 0.88 13.96 3.55
C VAL A 91 0.42 15.38 3.91
N LYS A 92 1.01 16.39 3.30
CA LYS A 92 0.68 17.81 3.54
C LYS A 92 -0.56 18.26 2.77
N GLU A 93 -0.80 17.66 1.62
CA GLU A 93 -1.91 17.99 0.73
C GLU A 93 -3.27 17.53 1.31
N PRO A 94 -4.36 18.23 1.00
CA PRO A 94 -5.70 17.77 1.36
C PRO A 94 -6.05 16.49 0.60
N ARG A 95 -6.67 15.55 1.29
CA ARG A 95 -7.17 14.30 0.72
C ARG A 95 -8.64 14.46 0.33
N LEU A 96 -9.15 13.56 -0.49
CA LEU A 96 -10.54 13.63 -0.97
C LEU A 96 -11.55 13.79 0.18
N TRP A 97 -11.41 13.03 1.25
CA TRP A 97 -12.31 13.17 2.42
C TRP A 97 -12.12 14.47 3.19
N ASP A 98 -10.94 15.10 3.15
CA ASP A 98 -10.72 16.44 3.73
C ASP A 98 -11.53 17.49 2.95
N ILE A 99 -11.46 17.41 1.60
CA ILE A 99 -12.20 18.31 0.67
C ILE A 99 -13.70 18.10 0.84
N LEU A 100 -14.16 16.85 0.86
CA LEU A 100 -15.58 16.54 1.02
C LEU A 100 -16.11 16.96 2.40
N SER A 101 -15.30 16.80 3.46
CA SER A 101 -15.67 17.27 4.81
C SER A 101 -15.85 18.78 4.86
N ALA A 102 -14.95 19.55 4.22
CA ALA A 102 -15.06 20.99 4.09
C ALA A 102 -16.32 21.42 3.32
N ALA A 103 -16.76 20.59 2.36
CA ALA A 103 -18.00 20.78 1.61
C ALA A 103 -19.26 20.23 2.34
N GLY A 104 -19.15 19.89 3.64
CA GLY A 104 -20.28 19.40 4.44
C GLY A 104 -20.73 17.96 4.12
N LYS A 105 -19.92 17.19 3.38
CA LYS A 105 -20.22 15.79 3.01
C LYS A 105 -19.70 14.83 4.07
N ASP A 106 -20.50 13.82 4.40
CA ASP A 106 -20.16 12.79 5.40
C ASP A 106 -19.35 11.67 4.73
N ASN A 107 -18.31 11.18 5.42
CA ASN A 107 -17.37 10.21 4.90
C ASN A 107 -17.27 8.99 5.83
N ILE A 108 -17.11 7.81 5.23
CA ILE A 108 -16.68 6.57 5.89
C ILE A 108 -15.34 6.20 5.27
N VAL A 109 -14.26 6.19 6.05
CA VAL A 109 -12.91 5.85 5.59
C VAL A 109 -12.40 4.67 6.40
N VAL A 110 -12.12 3.52 5.76
CA VAL A 110 -11.74 2.29 6.46
C VAL A 110 -10.48 1.70 5.84
N GLY A 111 -9.44 1.57 6.64
CA GLY A 111 -8.24 0.83 6.26
C GLY A 111 -7.32 1.50 5.25
N VAL A 112 -7.58 2.75 4.86
CA VAL A 112 -6.77 3.44 3.84
C VAL A 112 -5.35 3.67 4.35
N PRO A 113 -4.30 3.21 3.63
CA PRO A 113 -2.91 3.45 4.00
C PRO A 113 -2.57 4.94 4.08
N GLY A 114 -1.66 5.29 5.00
CA GLY A 114 -1.25 6.69 5.19
C GLY A 114 -2.28 7.56 5.95
N THR A 115 -3.24 6.96 6.66
CA THR A 115 -4.23 7.69 7.48
C THR A 115 -3.89 7.78 8.97
N TYR A 116 -2.91 7.00 9.45
CA TYR A 116 -2.46 7.07 10.85
C TYR A 116 -1.21 7.95 11.01
N PRO A 117 -1.11 8.74 12.10
CA PRO A 117 -2.16 9.11 13.07
C PRO A 117 -3.24 10.01 12.43
N ILE A 118 -4.43 10.08 13.05
CA ILE A 118 -5.51 10.94 12.54
C ILE A 118 -5.22 12.39 12.91
N THR A 119 -4.70 13.17 11.95
CA THR A 119 -4.37 14.59 12.13
C THR A 119 -5.45 15.52 11.62
N ARG A 120 -6.24 15.03 10.64
CA ARG A 120 -7.38 15.74 10.06
C ARG A 120 -8.58 14.79 10.09
N PRO A 121 -9.40 14.85 11.15
CA PRO A 121 -10.56 13.99 11.27
C PRO A 121 -11.60 14.35 10.21
N PRO A 122 -12.16 13.35 9.48
CA PRO A 122 -13.19 13.64 8.51
C PRO A 122 -14.53 13.97 9.17
N ARG A 123 -15.38 14.68 8.48
CA ARG A 123 -16.81 14.68 8.79
C ARG A 123 -17.35 13.27 8.54
N GLY A 124 -17.85 12.59 9.58
CA GLY A 124 -18.24 11.19 9.56
C GLY A 124 -17.30 10.32 10.40
N CYS A 125 -16.76 9.23 9.85
CA CYS A 125 -15.90 8.33 10.61
C CYS A 125 -14.69 7.81 9.83
N MET A 126 -13.65 7.45 10.59
CA MET A 126 -12.42 6.87 10.05
C MET A 126 -11.92 5.73 10.94
N VAL A 127 -11.50 4.65 10.30
CA VAL A 127 -10.67 3.58 10.86
C VAL A 127 -9.38 3.58 10.06
N THR A 128 -8.25 3.85 10.69
CA THR A 128 -6.98 4.02 9.98
C THR A 128 -6.44 2.72 9.38
N GLY A 129 -5.51 2.85 8.44
CA GLY A 129 -4.87 1.71 7.77
C GLY A 129 -3.72 1.08 8.57
N PHE A 130 -3.01 0.17 7.95
CA PHE A 130 -2.07 -0.81 8.54
C PHE A 130 -0.84 -0.21 9.25
N LEU A 131 -0.53 1.06 9.13
CA LEU A 131 0.57 1.70 9.86
C LEU A 131 0.18 2.13 11.28
N ALA A 132 -1.07 1.94 11.71
CA ALA A 132 -1.43 2.09 13.12
C ALA A 132 -0.72 1.01 13.94
N PRO A 133 -0.09 1.35 15.09
CA PRO A 133 0.72 0.39 15.85
C PRO A 133 -0.06 -0.80 16.38
N ASP A 134 -1.26 -0.54 16.89
CA ASP A 134 -2.16 -1.53 17.49
C ASP A 134 -3.56 -0.96 17.71
N ILE A 135 -4.47 -1.81 18.22
CA ILE A 135 -5.84 -1.42 18.58
C ILE A 135 -5.92 -0.59 19.87
N GLN A 136 -4.83 -0.47 20.63
CA GLN A 136 -4.77 0.42 21.79
C GLN A 136 -4.48 1.87 21.37
N SER A 137 -3.84 2.06 20.21
CA SER A 137 -3.57 3.37 19.63
C SER A 137 -4.84 4.10 19.21
N GLU A 138 -4.75 5.41 18.96
CA GLU A 138 -5.87 6.23 18.48
C GLU A 138 -6.10 6.02 16.98
N TYR A 139 -6.55 4.82 16.59
CA TYR A 139 -6.72 4.41 15.20
C TYR A 139 -8.11 4.70 14.62
N THR A 140 -9.02 5.30 15.42
CA THR A 140 -10.41 5.59 15.00
C THR A 140 -10.81 7.04 15.22
N TRP A 141 -11.75 7.49 14.38
CA TRP A 141 -12.49 8.72 14.57
C TRP A 141 -13.99 8.48 14.30
N PRO A 142 -14.92 8.91 15.18
CA PRO A 142 -14.63 9.40 16.56
C PRO A 142 -13.97 8.30 17.43
N ARG A 143 -13.40 8.68 18.56
CA ARG A 143 -12.75 7.71 19.49
C ARG A 143 -13.70 6.63 19.97
N SER A 144 -14.98 6.96 20.20
CA SER A 144 -16.03 6.02 20.59
C SER A 144 -16.30 4.91 19.57
N LEU A 145 -15.81 5.07 18.33
CA LEU A 145 -15.93 4.05 17.30
C LEU A 145 -15.18 2.75 17.68
N LYS A 146 -14.14 2.81 18.53
CA LYS A 146 -13.45 1.61 19.03
C LYS A 146 -14.40 0.65 19.74
N GLU A 147 -15.27 1.17 20.60
CA GLU A 147 -16.24 0.37 21.34
C GLU A 147 -17.29 -0.25 20.40
N GLU A 148 -17.71 0.51 19.40
CA GLU A 148 -18.64 0.02 18.38
C GLU A 148 -17.99 -1.10 17.55
N ILE A 149 -16.73 -0.94 17.14
CA ILE A 149 -15.96 -1.97 16.45
C ILE A 149 -15.88 -3.24 17.29
N ALA A 150 -15.55 -3.13 18.57
CA ALA A 150 -15.49 -4.27 19.47
C ALA A 150 -16.82 -5.02 19.58
N ARG A 151 -17.95 -4.31 19.60
CA ARG A 151 -19.28 -4.94 19.59
C ARG A 151 -19.63 -5.63 18.27
N VAL A 152 -19.19 -5.06 17.14
CA VAL A 152 -19.58 -5.55 15.80
C VAL A 152 -18.71 -6.71 15.36
N VAL A 153 -17.39 -6.63 15.56
CA VAL A 153 -16.40 -7.58 15.01
C VAL A 153 -15.49 -8.23 16.04
N GLY A 154 -15.63 -7.88 17.32
CA GLY A 154 -14.71 -8.31 18.37
C GLY A 154 -13.36 -7.57 18.25
N GLU A 155 -12.28 -8.27 18.51
CA GLU A 155 -10.94 -7.73 18.32
C GLU A 155 -10.68 -7.43 16.84
N TYR A 156 -10.42 -6.15 16.53
CA TYR A 156 -10.20 -5.72 15.14
C TYR A 156 -8.77 -6.02 14.69
N LEU A 157 -8.63 -6.59 13.51
CA LEU A 157 -7.34 -6.82 12.88
C LEU A 157 -7.02 -5.68 11.90
N ILE A 158 -6.16 -4.76 12.31
CA ILE A 158 -5.71 -3.65 11.46
C ILE A 158 -4.90 -4.19 10.29
N ASP A 159 -4.01 -5.16 10.56
CA ASP A 159 -3.20 -5.87 9.57
C ASP A 159 -2.76 -7.24 10.15
N VAL A 160 -2.37 -8.18 9.29
CA VAL A 160 -1.78 -9.45 9.69
C VAL A 160 -0.31 -9.24 10.07
N ARG A 161 -0.04 -9.19 11.38
CA ARG A 161 1.31 -9.04 11.91
C ARG A 161 2.12 -10.29 11.63
N GLY A 162 3.39 -10.10 11.27
CA GLY A 162 4.29 -11.24 11.03
C GLY A 162 3.91 -12.08 9.81
N PHE A 163 3.25 -11.51 8.82
CA PHE A 163 2.82 -12.21 7.60
C PHE A 163 3.96 -12.92 6.82
N ARG A 164 5.23 -12.56 7.08
CA ARG A 164 6.41 -13.27 6.55
C ARG A 164 6.76 -14.51 7.41
N THR A 165 5.78 -15.37 7.63
CA THR A 165 5.90 -16.61 8.41
C THR A 165 5.98 -17.85 7.51
N ASN A 166 6.52 -18.95 8.06
CA ASN A 166 6.45 -20.28 7.46
C ASN A 166 5.16 -21.03 7.83
N ASP A 167 4.44 -20.60 8.87
CA ASP A 167 3.12 -21.12 9.20
C ASP A 167 2.06 -20.56 8.23
N LYS A 168 1.88 -21.29 7.13
CA LYS A 168 1.00 -20.87 6.05
C LYS A 168 -0.47 -21.07 6.34
N ARG A 169 -0.83 -22.05 7.20
CA ARG A 169 -2.22 -22.26 7.61
C ARG A 169 -2.69 -21.13 8.50
N TRP A 170 -1.92 -20.81 9.53
CA TRP A 170 -2.18 -19.67 10.40
C TRP A 170 -2.28 -18.37 9.59
N LEU A 171 -1.34 -18.13 8.68
CA LEU A 171 -1.35 -16.91 7.84
C LEU A 171 -2.63 -16.82 7.02
N LEU A 172 -3.05 -17.93 6.40
CA LEU A 172 -4.26 -17.97 5.59
C LEU A 172 -5.50 -17.63 6.42
N GLU A 173 -5.63 -18.24 7.60
CA GLU A 173 -6.72 -17.98 8.55
C GLU A 173 -6.77 -16.50 8.96
N GLN A 174 -5.62 -15.91 9.30
CA GLN A 174 -5.54 -14.50 9.67
C GLN A 174 -5.93 -13.55 8.54
N ILE A 175 -5.57 -13.86 7.29
CA ILE A 175 -5.97 -13.05 6.13
C ILE A 175 -7.49 -13.08 5.97
N TYR A 176 -8.13 -14.27 6.01
CA TYR A 176 -9.57 -14.38 5.90
C TYR A 176 -10.30 -13.71 7.08
N GLU A 177 -9.78 -13.85 8.29
CA GLU A 177 -10.34 -13.20 9.48
C GLU A 177 -10.29 -11.68 9.37
N MET A 178 -9.14 -11.12 8.99
CA MET A 178 -8.96 -9.67 8.78
C MET A 178 -9.95 -9.13 7.76
N THR A 179 -10.04 -9.78 6.59
CA THR A 179 -10.96 -9.40 5.51
C THR A 179 -12.41 -9.48 5.99
N GLY A 180 -12.79 -10.60 6.60
CA GLY A 180 -14.15 -10.79 7.13
C GLY A 180 -14.56 -9.71 8.12
N LYS A 181 -13.68 -9.37 9.07
CA LYS A 181 -13.91 -8.31 10.05
C LYS A 181 -14.02 -6.93 9.40
N ARG A 182 -13.15 -6.63 8.43
CA ARG A 182 -13.13 -5.33 7.73
C ARG A 182 -14.40 -5.12 6.91
N PHE A 183 -14.80 -6.09 6.13
CA PHE A 183 -16.03 -6.01 5.34
C PHE A 183 -17.28 -5.97 6.24
N LYS A 184 -17.35 -6.78 7.31
CA LYS A 184 -18.45 -6.74 8.28
C LYS A 184 -18.56 -5.38 8.94
N LEU A 185 -17.44 -4.77 9.34
CA LEU A 185 -17.42 -3.43 9.91
C LEU A 185 -17.89 -2.39 8.89
N THR A 186 -17.35 -2.42 7.67
CA THR A 186 -17.73 -1.47 6.62
C THR A 186 -19.21 -1.56 6.29
N ARG A 187 -19.73 -2.77 6.16
CA ARG A 187 -21.17 -3.02 5.96
C ARG A 187 -22.02 -2.41 7.09
N HIS A 188 -21.61 -2.61 8.34
CA HIS A 188 -22.27 -2.02 9.50
C HIS A 188 -22.28 -0.49 9.43
N LEU A 189 -21.14 0.13 9.14
CA LEU A 189 -21.01 1.58 9.04
C LEU A 189 -21.84 2.17 7.91
N MET A 190 -21.89 1.52 6.74
CA MET A 190 -22.70 1.93 5.60
C MET A 190 -24.20 1.86 5.91
N GLY A 191 -24.63 0.85 6.68
CA GLY A 191 -26.04 0.65 7.05
C GLY A 191 -26.52 1.54 8.20
N THR A 192 -25.61 2.02 9.06
CA THR A 192 -25.96 2.77 10.28
C THR A 192 -25.65 4.25 10.23
N ARG A 193 -24.90 4.70 9.22
CA ARG A 193 -24.46 6.09 9.10
C ARG A 193 -24.88 6.71 7.77
N LYS A 194 -25.14 8.03 7.80
CA LYS A 194 -25.20 8.81 6.56
C LYS A 194 -23.79 8.91 5.98
N TRP A 195 -23.68 8.74 4.68
CA TRP A 195 -22.42 8.91 3.97
C TRP A 195 -22.65 9.38 2.53
N HIS A 196 -21.65 10.07 1.98
CA HIS A 196 -21.55 10.48 0.59
C HIS A 196 -20.33 9.83 -0.07
N LEU A 197 -19.25 9.63 0.71
CA LEU A 197 -18.08 8.82 0.34
C LEU A 197 -17.95 7.67 1.33
N CYS A 198 -17.87 6.45 0.82
CA CYS A 198 -17.35 5.31 1.56
C CYS A 198 -16.09 4.81 0.85
N TRP A 199 -14.94 4.89 1.51
CA TRP A 199 -13.66 4.42 0.98
C TRP A 199 -13.09 3.35 1.89
N LEU A 200 -13.13 2.11 1.40
CA LEU A 200 -12.53 0.93 2.03
C LEU A 200 -11.23 0.58 1.30
N VAL A 201 -10.17 0.19 2.03
CA VAL A 201 -9.01 -0.49 1.46
C VAL A 201 -8.82 -1.84 2.14
N GLU A 202 -8.82 -2.89 1.35
CA GLU A 202 -8.55 -4.27 1.76
C GLU A 202 -7.10 -4.65 1.51
N MET A 203 -6.39 -5.03 2.59
CA MET A 203 -4.98 -5.41 2.56
C MET A 203 -4.76 -6.91 2.33
N GLY A 204 -5.80 -7.72 2.41
CA GLY A 204 -5.69 -9.17 2.31
C GLY A 204 -5.21 -9.63 0.94
N THR A 205 -5.50 -8.88 -0.12
CA THR A 205 -4.98 -9.13 -1.48
C THR A 205 -3.46 -9.02 -1.54
N ASP A 206 -2.86 -8.04 -0.87
CA ASP A 206 -1.41 -7.94 -0.75
C ASP A 206 -0.82 -9.08 0.10
N ARG A 207 -1.42 -9.35 1.24
CA ARG A 207 -0.96 -10.37 2.18
C ARG A 207 -1.02 -11.79 1.59
N ILE A 208 -2.07 -12.10 0.83
CA ILE A 208 -2.18 -13.40 0.17
C ILE A 208 -1.12 -13.58 -0.93
N HIS A 209 -0.83 -12.53 -1.70
CA HIS A 209 0.23 -12.56 -2.70
C HIS A 209 1.60 -12.77 -2.07
N HIS A 210 1.94 -11.99 -1.04
CA HIS A 210 3.20 -12.16 -0.31
C HIS A 210 3.37 -13.54 0.32
N GLY A 211 2.28 -14.12 0.82
CA GLY A 211 2.33 -15.41 1.51
C GLY A 211 2.35 -16.62 0.60
N PHE A 212 1.70 -16.53 -0.58
CA PHE A 212 1.30 -17.72 -1.33
C PHE A 212 1.68 -17.75 -2.81
N TRP A 213 2.28 -16.70 -3.37
CA TRP A 213 2.64 -16.65 -4.80
C TRP A 213 3.49 -17.82 -5.25
N GLN A 214 4.46 -18.24 -4.44
CA GLN A 214 5.33 -19.38 -4.71
C GLN A 214 4.59 -20.72 -4.90
N PHE A 215 3.38 -20.86 -4.37
CA PHE A 215 2.60 -22.11 -4.50
C PHE A 215 1.74 -22.10 -5.76
N MET A 216 1.41 -20.92 -6.29
CA MET A 216 0.55 -20.74 -7.47
C MET A 216 1.34 -20.70 -8.77
N ASP A 217 2.50 -20.04 -8.79
CA ASP A 217 3.22 -19.66 -9.99
C ASP A 217 4.43 -20.57 -10.24
N PRO A 218 4.40 -21.41 -11.30
CA PRO A 218 5.51 -22.28 -11.68
C PRO A 218 6.82 -21.53 -11.98
N ALA A 219 6.75 -20.25 -12.39
CA ALA A 219 7.93 -19.43 -12.65
C ALA A 219 8.66 -18.97 -11.38
N HIS A 220 8.04 -19.12 -10.21
CA HIS A 220 8.67 -18.71 -8.96
C HIS A 220 9.81 -19.67 -8.58
N HIS A 221 11.01 -19.13 -8.30
CA HIS A 221 12.21 -19.94 -7.96
C HIS A 221 12.05 -20.89 -6.76
N ARG A 222 11.03 -20.67 -5.91
CA ARG A 222 10.67 -21.56 -4.79
C ARG A 222 9.36 -22.30 -5.03
N HIS A 223 8.95 -22.45 -6.29
CA HIS A 223 7.69 -23.13 -6.58
C HIS A 223 7.66 -24.55 -6.02
N ARG A 224 6.53 -24.93 -5.44
CA ARG A 224 6.28 -26.27 -4.88
C ARG A 224 5.03 -26.87 -5.53
N PRO A 225 5.17 -27.68 -6.58
CA PRO A 225 4.03 -28.33 -7.21
C PRO A 225 3.30 -29.27 -6.26
N GLY A 226 1.98 -29.36 -6.40
CA GLY A 226 1.14 -30.21 -5.56
C GLY A 226 0.93 -29.73 -4.11
N SER A 227 1.30 -28.48 -3.82
CA SER A 227 1.05 -27.90 -2.49
C SER A 227 -0.46 -27.76 -2.23
N GLU A 228 -0.88 -28.01 -1.01
CA GLU A 228 -2.26 -27.72 -0.55
C GLU A 228 -2.65 -26.24 -0.74
N PHE A 229 -1.68 -25.34 -0.81
CA PHE A 229 -1.88 -23.89 -0.98
C PHE A 229 -1.86 -23.42 -2.45
N GLN A 230 -1.77 -24.33 -3.43
CA GLN A 230 -1.67 -23.94 -4.85
C GLN A 230 -2.82 -23.05 -5.34
N ASN A 231 -3.99 -23.17 -4.71
CA ASN A 231 -5.20 -22.42 -5.05
C ASN A 231 -5.52 -21.29 -4.05
N ALA A 232 -4.70 -21.08 -3.02
CA ALA A 232 -5.00 -20.16 -1.92
C ALA A 232 -5.31 -18.73 -2.40
N ILE A 233 -4.54 -18.22 -3.37
CA ILE A 233 -4.77 -16.87 -3.92
C ILE A 233 -6.11 -16.84 -4.69
N ARG A 234 -6.39 -17.82 -5.54
CA ARG A 234 -7.64 -17.90 -6.30
C ARG A 234 -8.85 -17.97 -5.37
N ASP A 235 -8.80 -18.85 -4.39
CA ASP A 235 -9.92 -19.08 -3.48
C ASP A 235 -10.18 -17.88 -2.58
N TYR A 236 -9.13 -17.15 -2.22
CA TYR A 236 -9.25 -15.87 -1.53
C TYR A 236 -9.95 -14.81 -2.42
N TYR A 237 -9.60 -14.70 -3.72
CA TYR A 237 -10.31 -13.78 -4.62
C TYR A 237 -11.79 -14.12 -4.79
N VAL A 238 -12.13 -15.40 -4.85
CA VAL A 238 -13.54 -15.86 -4.88
C VAL A 238 -14.26 -15.45 -3.59
N TYR A 239 -13.65 -15.64 -2.44
CA TYR A 239 -14.19 -15.17 -1.17
C TYR A 239 -14.40 -13.65 -1.14
N LEU A 240 -13.40 -12.91 -1.60
CA LEU A 240 -13.43 -11.45 -1.65
C LEU A 240 -14.53 -10.93 -2.59
N ASP A 241 -14.73 -11.56 -3.74
CA ASP A 241 -15.82 -11.24 -4.68
C ASP A 241 -17.19 -11.33 -4.01
N GLY A 242 -17.39 -12.37 -3.17
CA GLY A 242 -18.59 -12.50 -2.35
C GLY A 242 -18.72 -11.37 -1.31
N LYS A 243 -17.60 -10.94 -0.70
CA LYS A 243 -17.60 -9.82 0.25
C LYS A 243 -17.93 -8.49 -0.41
N ILE A 244 -17.45 -8.28 -1.63
CA ILE A 244 -17.84 -7.12 -2.44
C ILE A 244 -19.34 -7.15 -2.75
N ALA A 245 -19.89 -8.31 -3.13
CA ALA A 245 -21.33 -8.47 -3.36
C ALA A 245 -22.15 -7.99 -2.16
N GLU A 246 -21.77 -8.42 -0.93
CA GLU A 246 -22.44 -8.03 0.32
C GLU A 246 -22.48 -6.49 0.53
N LEU A 247 -21.49 -5.74 0.07
CA LEU A 247 -21.51 -4.26 0.14
C LEU A 247 -22.42 -3.66 -0.93
N LEU A 248 -22.44 -4.26 -2.12
CA LEU A 248 -23.26 -3.77 -3.22
C LEU A 248 -24.77 -3.94 -2.97
N GLU A 249 -25.16 -4.89 -2.12
CA GLU A 249 -26.54 -5.05 -1.67
C GLU A 249 -27.10 -3.84 -0.88
N LEU A 250 -26.20 -3.01 -0.32
CA LEU A 250 -26.57 -1.87 0.52
C LEU A 250 -26.73 -0.55 -0.25
N ILE A 251 -26.48 -0.56 -1.55
CA ILE A 251 -26.45 0.66 -2.34
C ILE A 251 -27.50 0.66 -3.45
N ASP A 252 -27.97 1.86 -3.78
CA ASP A 252 -28.68 2.12 -5.00
C ASP A 252 -27.66 2.41 -6.11
N THR A 253 -27.53 1.50 -7.06
CA THR A 253 -26.54 1.58 -8.15
C THR A 253 -26.81 2.71 -9.14
N GLU A 254 -28.04 3.24 -9.19
CA GLU A 254 -28.36 4.39 -10.04
C GLU A 254 -27.90 5.73 -9.42
N LYS A 255 -27.75 5.74 -8.08
CA LYS A 255 -27.33 6.92 -7.30
C LYS A 255 -25.95 6.82 -6.71
N THR A 256 -25.32 5.66 -6.78
CA THR A 256 -24.00 5.41 -6.20
C THR A 256 -23.00 5.00 -7.27
N LEU A 257 -21.97 5.82 -7.47
CA LEU A 257 -20.83 5.41 -8.27
C LEU A 257 -20.00 4.38 -7.48
N VAL A 258 -19.78 3.21 -8.06
CA VAL A 258 -18.89 2.19 -7.50
C VAL A 258 -17.55 2.22 -8.24
N TRP A 259 -16.46 2.32 -7.47
CA TRP A 259 -15.11 2.32 -8.00
C TRP A 259 -14.28 1.24 -7.30
N VAL A 260 -13.97 0.15 -8.01
CA VAL A 260 -13.03 -0.88 -7.54
C VAL A 260 -11.67 -0.55 -8.13
N VAL A 261 -10.65 -0.39 -7.28
CA VAL A 261 -9.34 0.10 -7.71
C VAL A 261 -8.21 -0.55 -6.91
N SER A 262 -7.06 -0.75 -7.55
CA SER A 262 -5.82 -1.19 -6.90
C SER A 262 -4.73 -0.13 -7.06
N ASP A 263 -3.87 -0.05 -6.09
CA ASP A 263 -2.71 0.85 -6.04
C ASP A 263 -1.52 0.33 -6.84
N HIS A 264 -1.31 -0.99 -6.85
CA HIS A 264 -0.31 -1.70 -7.66
C HIS A 264 -0.73 -3.17 -7.85
N GLY A 265 -0.03 -3.88 -8.71
CA GLY A 265 -0.18 -5.33 -8.89
C GLY A 265 0.93 -6.11 -8.18
N ALA A 266 1.06 -7.39 -8.57
CA ALA A 266 2.08 -8.31 -8.10
C ALA A 266 2.74 -9.07 -9.24
N LYS A 267 3.98 -9.50 -9.01
CA LYS A 267 4.73 -10.38 -9.93
C LYS A 267 5.52 -11.43 -9.15
N CYS A 268 5.88 -12.50 -9.86
CA CYS A 268 6.84 -13.46 -9.37
C CYS A 268 8.16 -12.78 -9.00
N LEU A 269 8.68 -13.05 -7.79
CA LEU A 269 10.00 -12.62 -7.41
C LEU A 269 11.05 -13.47 -8.12
N VAL A 270 11.85 -12.85 -8.98
CA VAL A 270 12.92 -13.54 -9.75
C VAL A 270 14.28 -13.44 -9.08
N GLY A 271 14.48 -12.46 -8.16
CA GLY A 271 15.73 -12.29 -7.44
C GLY A 271 15.83 -10.95 -6.74
N GLY A 272 17.02 -10.66 -6.19
CA GLY A 272 17.37 -9.39 -5.58
C GLY A 272 18.67 -8.85 -6.17
N LEU A 273 18.77 -7.54 -6.32
CA LEU A 273 19.96 -6.85 -6.76
C LEU A 273 20.63 -6.18 -5.56
N CYS A 274 21.90 -6.52 -5.30
CA CYS A 274 22.74 -5.83 -4.32
C CYS A 274 23.21 -4.49 -4.89
N PHE A 275 22.34 -3.51 -4.80
CA PHE A 275 22.49 -2.25 -5.50
C PHE A 275 23.72 -1.45 -5.06
N ASN A 276 24.01 -1.40 -3.75
CA ASN A 276 25.23 -0.73 -3.26
C ASN A 276 26.52 -1.46 -3.68
N ASP A 277 26.51 -2.79 -3.81
CA ASP A 277 27.67 -3.53 -4.33
C ASP A 277 27.93 -3.17 -5.80
N TRP A 278 26.88 -2.98 -6.58
CA TRP A 278 26.99 -2.50 -7.95
C TRP A 278 27.57 -1.07 -7.99
N LEU A 279 27.06 -0.14 -7.15
CA LEU A 279 27.58 1.22 -7.06
C LEU A 279 29.06 1.26 -6.63
N ILE A 280 29.48 0.34 -5.75
CA ILE A 280 30.91 0.23 -5.35
C ILE A 280 31.74 -0.22 -6.54
N ARG A 281 31.31 -1.24 -7.26
CA ARG A 281 32.03 -1.78 -8.42
C ARG A 281 32.19 -0.76 -9.54
N GLU A 282 31.13 0.03 -9.79
CA GLU A 282 31.15 1.09 -10.83
C GLU A 282 31.80 2.39 -10.35
N GLY A 283 32.30 2.46 -9.10
CA GLY A 283 33.04 3.62 -8.58
C GLY A 283 32.19 4.80 -8.14
N TYR A 284 30.88 4.63 -7.99
CA TYR A 284 29.97 5.68 -7.47
C TYR A 284 29.98 5.76 -5.96
N LEU A 285 30.20 4.63 -5.28
CA LEU A 285 30.25 4.51 -3.82
C LEU A 285 31.60 3.96 -3.39
N ALA A 286 32.24 4.64 -2.45
CA ALA A 286 33.52 4.23 -1.88
C ALA A 286 33.37 3.79 -0.43
N LEU A 287 34.06 2.72 -0.05
CA LEU A 287 34.18 2.29 1.34
C LEU A 287 35.54 2.71 1.90
N SER A 288 35.59 2.98 3.20
CA SER A 288 36.84 3.27 3.93
C SER A 288 37.72 2.03 4.06
N ASP A 289 37.09 0.84 4.10
CA ASP A 289 37.75 -0.45 4.16
C ASP A 289 36.94 -1.52 3.39
N SER A 290 37.58 -2.57 2.93
CA SER A 290 36.91 -3.67 2.24
C SER A 290 36.45 -4.71 3.26
N PRO A 291 35.17 -5.11 3.27
CA PRO A 291 34.68 -6.17 4.13
C PRO A 291 35.29 -7.53 3.73
N ASN A 292 35.61 -8.38 4.71
CA ASN A 292 36.20 -9.71 4.49
C ASN A 292 35.19 -10.75 4.00
N GLY A 293 33.95 -10.34 3.62
CA GLY A 293 32.89 -11.23 3.12
C GLY A 293 31.54 -10.53 3.13
N PRO A 294 30.46 -11.25 2.77
CA PRO A 294 29.11 -10.71 2.76
C PRO A 294 28.71 -10.13 4.11
N THR A 295 28.34 -8.86 4.14
CA THR A 295 27.90 -8.16 5.34
C THR A 295 26.74 -7.22 5.01
N LYS A 296 26.02 -6.77 6.06
CA LYS A 296 25.02 -5.72 5.88
C LYS A 296 25.72 -4.42 5.50
N PHE A 297 25.06 -3.64 4.63
CA PHE A 297 25.51 -2.31 4.31
C PHE A 297 25.54 -1.45 5.59
N ASP A 298 26.66 -0.79 5.83
CA ASP A 298 26.91 0.05 6.99
C ASP A 298 27.37 1.45 6.52
N PHE A 299 26.57 2.46 6.82
CA PHE A 299 26.86 3.86 6.50
C PHE A 299 28.15 4.37 7.16
N GLY A 300 28.53 3.81 8.33
CA GLY A 300 29.77 4.15 9.04
C GLY A 300 31.04 3.71 8.30
N ARG A 301 30.94 2.78 7.34
CA ARG A 301 32.04 2.30 6.52
C ARG A 301 32.15 3.03 5.17
N VAL A 302 31.25 3.95 4.86
CA VAL A 302 31.26 4.71 3.61
C VAL A 302 32.25 5.87 3.71
N ASP A 303 33.15 5.94 2.75
CA ASP A 303 34.00 7.14 2.53
C ASP A 303 33.20 8.19 1.77
N TRP A 304 32.54 9.06 2.50
CA TRP A 304 31.72 10.12 1.93
C TRP A 304 32.47 11.15 1.11
N SER A 305 33.78 11.29 1.36
CA SER A 305 34.63 12.23 0.58
C SER A 305 34.91 11.75 -0.85
N ARG A 306 34.69 10.44 -1.11
CA ARG A 306 34.89 9.79 -2.40
C ARG A 306 33.59 9.24 -3.01
N THR A 307 32.48 9.27 -2.27
CA THR A 307 31.19 8.76 -2.72
C THR A 307 30.42 9.84 -3.47
N ARG A 308 29.99 9.52 -4.69
CA ARG A 308 29.15 10.37 -5.54
C ARG A 308 27.67 10.02 -5.42
N VAL A 309 27.35 8.71 -5.33
CA VAL A 309 25.98 8.16 -5.26
C VAL A 309 25.96 7.03 -4.26
N TRP A 310 24.87 6.91 -3.52
CA TRP A 310 24.59 5.73 -2.69
C TRP A 310 23.14 5.29 -2.85
N GLY A 311 22.83 4.05 -2.47
CA GLY A 311 21.55 3.44 -2.60
C GLY A 311 20.88 3.17 -1.27
N GLU A 312 19.57 3.39 -1.22
CA GLU A 312 18.67 2.91 -0.18
C GLU A 312 17.60 2.03 -0.85
N GLY A 313 17.40 0.84 -0.33
CA GLY A 313 16.64 -0.19 -1.00
C GLY A 313 15.37 -0.60 -0.30
N GLY A 314 14.70 -1.50 -0.94
CA GLY A 314 13.46 -2.17 -0.63
C GLY A 314 13.03 -2.94 -1.86
N TYR A 315 11.79 -2.78 -2.30
CA TYR A 315 11.32 -3.31 -3.59
C TYR A 315 11.91 -2.53 -4.77
N TYR A 316 12.31 -1.30 -4.55
CA TYR A 316 12.91 -0.41 -5.54
C TYR A 316 14.22 0.13 -5.00
N GLY A 317 15.26 0.13 -5.84
CA GLY A 317 16.49 0.85 -5.57
C GLY A 317 16.27 2.35 -5.72
N ARG A 318 16.62 3.11 -4.70
CA ARG A 318 16.62 4.58 -4.74
C ARG A 318 18.06 5.07 -4.74
N CYS A 319 18.43 5.82 -5.76
CA CYS A 319 19.74 6.47 -5.86
C CYS A 319 19.68 7.85 -5.21
N PHE A 320 20.64 8.15 -4.37
CA PHE A 320 20.84 9.47 -3.80
C PHE A 320 22.20 10.03 -4.26
N ILE A 321 22.17 11.21 -4.85
CA ILE A 321 23.38 11.92 -5.27
C ILE A 321 23.93 12.71 -4.08
N ASN A 322 25.22 12.55 -3.80
CA ASN A 322 25.94 13.22 -2.71
C ASN A 322 26.29 14.67 -3.10
N LEU A 323 25.28 15.54 -3.05
CA LEU A 323 25.32 16.90 -3.58
C LEU A 323 26.00 17.89 -2.62
N LYS A 324 26.98 18.68 -3.12
CA LYS A 324 27.59 19.78 -2.36
C LYS A 324 26.55 20.80 -1.90
N GLY A 325 26.63 21.17 -0.63
CA GLY A 325 25.75 22.16 -0.01
C GLY A 325 24.37 21.60 0.40
N ARG A 326 24.10 20.32 0.15
CA ARG A 326 22.89 19.63 0.61
C ARG A 326 23.21 18.50 1.59
N GLU A 327 24.07 17.55 1.21
CA GLU A 327 24.56 16.49 2.09
C GLU A 327 25.76 16.96 2.91
N PRO A 328 25.98 16.45 4.14
CA PRO A 328 27.08 16.89 5.03
C PRO A 328 28.47 16.75 4.41
N GLY A 329 28.73 15.69 3.67
CA GLY A 329 30.00 15.44 2.95
C GLY A 329 29.83 15.45 1.44
N GLY A 330 28.97 16.32 0.90
CA GLY A 330 28.64 16.37 -0.52
C GLY A 330 29.84 16.53 -1.43
N THR A 331 29.95 15.70 -2.45
CA THR A 331 31.07 15.66 -3.41
C THR A 331 30.70 16.17 -4.80
N VAL A 332 29.46 16.00 -5.21
CA VAL A 332 28.95 16.33 -6.55
C VAL A 332 28.58 17.80 -6.62
N ALA A 333 29.12 18.52 -7.58
CA ALA A 333 28.76 19.93 -7.80
C ALA A 333 27.32 20.03 -8.35
N ARG A 334 26.66 21.16 -8.08
CA ARG A 334 25.29 21.39 -8.58
C ARG A 334 25.20 21.37 -10.10
N SER A 335 26.25 21.84 -10.79
CA SER A 335 26.34 21.78 -12.25
C SER A 335 26.35 20.39 -12.83
N ASP A 336 26.82 19.39 -12.07
CA ASP A 336 27.02 18.02 -12.54
C ASP A 336 25.87 17.12 -12.17
N TYR A 337 24.85 17.64 -11.43
CA TYR A 337 23.75 16.86 -10.89
C TYR A 337 22.92 16.18 -11.98
N GLU A 338 22.51 16.95 -13.00
CA GLU A 338 21.64 16.42 -14.06
C GLU A 338 22.40 15.40 -14.93
N ALA A 339 23.65 15.68 -15.28
CA ALA A 339 24.48 14.76 -16.05
C ALA A 339 24.68 13.42 -15.31
N LEU A 340 24.99 13.48 -14.00
CA LEU A 340 25.16 12.27 -13.19
C LEU A 340 23.85 11.51 -12.98
N ARG A 341 22.71 12.20 -12.92
CA ARG A 341 21.39 11.55 -12.85
C ARG A 341 21.07 10.80 -14.15
N ASP A 342 21.43 11.36 -15.28
CA ASP A 342 21.12 10.80 -16.60
C ASP A 342 22.12 9.70 -17.01
N GLU A 343 23.35 9.66 -16.41
CA GLU A 343 24.33 8.58 -16.50
C GLU A 343 23.81 7.28 -15.87
#